data_cf1710cca096eccd9bafd25710608cd6
#
_entry.id   cf1710cca096eccd9bafd25710608cd6
#
_cell.length_a   1.000
_cell.length_b   1.000
_cell.length_c   1.000
_cell.angle_alpha   90.00
_cell.angle_beta   90.00
_cell.angle_gamma   90.00
#
_symmetry.space_group_name_H-M   'P 1'
#
loop_
_entity.id
_entity.type
_entity.pdbx_description
1 polymer ?
#
loop_
_entity_poly.entity_id
_entity_poly.type
_entity_poly.pdbx_seq_one_letter_code
_entity_poly.pdbx_strand_id
1 'polypeptide(L)'
;MGYFYLFIAIVGEVVGTTYLKSTNNFSELIPSIFVILGYGTAFYFMMLAMKTIPIAITYSIWAAVGISAITIIGALKYKEIPDFLAILGIGLIIIGVILLVFYSKIGVN
;
A
#
# COMPACT_ATOMS: atom_id res chain seq x y z
N MET A 1 -9.24 13.02 -10.00
CA MET A 1 -9.93 12.12 -9.04
C MET A 1 -9.23 10.79 -8.86
N GLY A 2 -8.50 10.30 -9.89
CA GLY A 2 -7.79 9.02 -9.79
C GLY A 2 -6.82 8.96 -8.62
N TYR A 3 -6.02 10.00 -8.42
CA TYR A 3 -5.07 10.01 -7.30
C TYR A 3 -5.75 10.11 -5.94
N PHE A 4 -6.93 10.73 -5.88
CA PHE A 4 -7.73 10.73 -4.65
C PHE A 4 -8.20 9.30 -4.32
N TYR A 5 -8.71 8.58 -5.30
CA TYR A 5 -9.12 7.19 -5.11
C TYR A 5 -7.94 6.32 -4.70
N LEU A 6 -6.78 6.56 -5.31
CA LEU A 6 -5.58 5.80 -4.96
C LEU A 6 -5.16 6.07 -3.51
N PHE A 7 -5.27 7.32 -3.05
CA PHE A 7 -4.97 7.64 -1.64
C PHE A 7 -5.87 6.85 -0.69
N ILE A 8 -7.19 6.84 -0.95
CA ILE A 8 -8.14 6.08 -0.14
C ILE A 8 -7.80 4.59 -0.17
N ALA A 9 -7.45 4.07 -1.35
CA ALA A 9 -7.09 2.67 -1.49
C ALA A 9 -5.87 2.31 -0.64
N ILE A 10 -4.86 3.17 -0.64
CA ILE A 10 -3.64 2.93 0.14
C ILE A 10 -3.94 2.98 1.64
N VAL A 11 -4.75 3.94 2.09
CA VAL A 11 -5.16 3.99 3.50
C VAL A 11 -5.86 2.70 3.91
N GLY A 12 -6.80 2.21 3.08
CA GLY A 12 -7.50 0.97 3.35
C GLY A 12 -6.57 -0.23 3.42
N GLU A 13 -5.62 -0.32 2.49
CA GLU A 13 -4.63 -1.40 2.46
C GLU A 13 -3.74 -1.36 3.70
N VAL A 14 -3.27 -0.19 4.08
CA VAL A 14 -2.41 -0.04 5.25
C VAL A 14 -3.15 -0.45 6.52
N VAL A 15 -4.41 -0.06 6.67
CA VAL A 15 -5.24 -0.49 7.79
C VAL A 15 -5.39 -2.01 7.79
N GLY A 16 -5.73 -2.61 6.65
CA GLY A 16 -5.89 -4.04 6.55
C GLY A 16 -4.63 -4.81 6.91
N THR A 17 -3.51 -4.41 6.33
CA THR A 17 -2.23 -5.08 6.57
C THR A 17 -1.76 -4.90 8.02
N THR A 18 -1.99 -3.71 8.60
CA THR A 18 -1.61 -3.45 9.98
C THR A 18 -2.26 -4.44 10.95
N TYR A 19 -3.54 -4.76 10.72
CA TYR A 19 -4.28 -5.64 11.62
C TYR A 19 -4.26 -7.10 11.22
N LEU A 20 -3.67 -7.41 10.06
CA LEU A 20 -3.65 -8.80 9.55
C LEU A 20 -2.99 -9.76 10.53
N LYS A 21 -1.86 -9.37 11.09
CA LYS A 21 -1.13 -10.20 12.06
C LYS A 21 -1.93 -10.39 13.34
N SER A 22 -2.71 -9.39 13.73
CA SER A 22 -3.53 -9.43 14.95
C SER A 22 -4.75 -10.33 14.82
N THR A 23 -5.10 -10.78 13.62
CA THR A 23 -6.29 -11.65 13.44
C THR A 23 -6.10 -13.05 13.99
N ASN A 24 -4.85 -13.48 14.18
CA ASN A 24 -4.51 -14.82 14.62
C ASN A 24 -5.30 -15.88 13.83
N ASN A 25 -5.02 -15.93 12.52
CA ASN A 25 -5.71 -16.82 11.57
C ASN A 25 -7.21 -16.53 11.44
N PHE A 26 -7.58 -15.23 11.59
CA PHE A 26 -8.97 -14.76 11.54
C PHE A 26 -9.85 -15.33 12.67
N SER A 27 -9.23 -15.73 13.77
CA SER A 27 -9.96 -16.13 14.97
C SER A 27 -10.38 -14.96 15.84
N GLU A 28 -9.69 -13.81 15.72
CA GLU A 28 -10.01 -12.61 16.48
C GLU A 28 -10.96 -11.73 15.66
N LEU A 29 -12.16 -11.48 16.20
CA LEU A 29 -13.24 -10.83 15.45
C LEU A 29 -12.92 -9.41 15.05
N ILE A 30 -12.47 -8.56 16.00
CA ILE A 30 -12.30 -7.14 15.75
C ILE A 30 -11.18 -6.88 14.72
N PRO A 31 -9.97 -7.44 14.87
CA PRO A 31 -8.96 -7.27 13.83
C PRO A 31 -9.39 -7.83 12.48
N SER A 32 -10.13 -8.92 12.46
CA SER A 32 -10.60 -9.52 11.20
C SER A 32 -11.56 -8.60 10.46
N ILE A 33 -12.42 -7.87 11.19
CA ILE A 33 -13.32 -6.89 10.60
C ILE A 33 -12.51 -5.77 9.95
N PHE A 34 -11.48 -5.24 10.64
CA PHE A 34 -10.63 -4.19 10.07
C PHE A 34 -9.91 -4.66 8.82
N VAL A 35 -9.45 -5.92 8.78
CA VAL A 35 -8.79 -6.47 7.59
C VAL A 35 -9.75 -6.53 6.41
N ILE A 36 -10.95 -7.07 6.64
CA ILE A 36 -11.93 -7.22 5.56
C ILE A 36 -12.37 -5.87 5.02
N LEU A 37 -12.70 -4.93 5.90
CA LEU A 37 -13.13 -3.59 5.49
C LEU A 37 -11.98 -2.83 4.83
N GLY A 38 -10.78 -2.95 5.37
CA GLY A 38 -9.61 -2.27 4.82
C GLY A 38 -9.28 -2.75 3.41
N TYR A 39 -9.18 -4.06 3.21
CA TYR A 39 -8.87 -4.61 1.90
C TYR A 39 -10.02 -4.43 0.91
N GLY A 40 -11.26 -4.55 1.36
CA GLY A 40 -12.41 -4.29 0.50
C GLY A 40 -12.41 -2.86 -0.04
N THR A 41 -12.18 -1.89 0.85
CA THR A 41 -12.04 -0.49 0.47
C THR A 41 -10.85 -0.29 -0.47
N ALA A 42 -9.72 -0.92 -0.15
CA ALA A 42 -8.50 -0.77 -0.95
C ALA A 42 -8.71 -1.22 -2.38
N PHE A 43 -9.25 -2.41 -2.57
CA PHE A 43 -9.41 -2.96 -3.92
C PHE A 43 -10.48 -2.22 -4.70
N TYR A 44 -11.57 -1.80 -4.06
CA TYR A 44 -12.60 -1.04 -4.74
C TYR A 44 -12.07 0.30 -5.25
N PHE A 45 -11.39 1.06 -4.40
CA PHE A 45 -10.89 2.37 -4.82
C PHE A 45 -9.67 2.26 -5.75
N MET A 46 -8.89 1.19 -5.64
CA MET A 46 -7.82 0.95 -6.61
C MET A 46 -8.40 0.70 -8.01
N MET A 47 -9.49 -0.06 -8.08
CA MET A 47 -10.21 -0.25 -9.34
C MET A 47 -10.66 1.08 -9.94
N LEU A 48 -11.20 1.97 -9.12
CA LEU A 48 -11.61 3.30 -9.59
C LEU A 48 -10.42 4.12 -10.07
N ALA A 49 -9.29 4.05 -9.35
CA ALA A 49 -8.08 4.76 -9.75
C ALA A 49 -7.56 4.31 -11.12
N MET A 50 -7.67 3.02 -11.39
CA MET A 50 -7.18 2.44 -12.65
C MET A 50 -7.95 2.88 -13.88
N LYS A 51 -9.11 3.54 -13.70
CA LYS A 51 -9.85 4.09 -14.83
C LYS A 51 -9.14 5.27 -15.48
N THR A 52 -8.30 5.99 -14.73
CA THR A 52 -7.60 7.18 -15.24
C THR A 52 -6.09 7.09 -15.05
N ILE A 53 -5.59 6.16 -14.26
CA ILE A 53 -4.16 5.97 -14.02
C ILE A 53 -3.76 4.60 -14.57
N PRO A 54 -2.65 4.49 -15.31
CA PRO A 54 -2.20 3.19 -15.82
C PRO A 54 -2.02 2.18 -14.68
N ILE A 55 -2.30 0.91 -14.97
CA ILE A 55 -2.23 -0.16 -13.97
C ILE A 55 -0.85 -0.21 -13.31
N ALA A 56 0.21 -0.12 -14.09
CA ALA A 56 1.57 -0.19 -13.55
C ALA A 56 1.87 0.98 -12.62
N ILE A 57 1.39 2.18 -12.97
CA ILE A 57 1.59 3.37 -12.14
C ILE A 57 0.78 3.26 -10.85
N THR A 58 -0.48 2.84 -10.96
CA THR A 58 -1.35 2.67 -9.78
C THR A 58 -0.72 1.67 -8.81
N TYR A 59 -0.32 0.51 -9.32
CA TYR A 59 0.25 -0.53 -8.49
C TYR A 59 1.57 -0.10 -7.86
N SER A 60 2.42 0.59 -8.64
CA SER A 60 3.73 1.03 -8.16
C SER A 60 3.63 2.03 -7.02
N ILE A 61 2.74 3.02 -7.15
CA ILE A 61 2.52 4.00 -6.10
C ILE A 61 1.96 3.31 -4.85
N TRP A 62 0.96 2.44 -5.05
CA TRP A 62 0.38 1.68 -3.95
C TRP A 62 1.44 0.87 -3.21
N ALA A 63 2.30 0.17 -3.94
CA ALA A 63 3.34 -0.64 -3.34
C ALA A 63 4.37 0.20 -2.59
N ALA A 64 4.85 1.29 -3.18
CA ALA A 64 5.89 2.11 -2.56
C ALA A 64 5.39 2.82 -1.30
N VAL A 65 4.22 3.45 -1.38
CA VAL A 65 3.64 4.14 -0.23
C VAL A 65 3.23 3.13 0.83
N GLY A 66 2.63 2.01 0.40
CA GLY A 66 2.20 0.96 1.30
C GLY A 66 3.37 0.36 2.09
N ILE A 67 4.45 -0.03 1.41
CA ILE A 67 5.59 -0.64 2.11
C ILE A 67 6.27 0.35 3.05
N SER A 68 6.33 1.63 2.67
CA SER A 68 6.91 2.66 3.53
C SER A 68 6.07 2.83 4.80
N ALA A 69 4.76 2.94 4.66
CA ALA A 69 3.84 3.09 5.79
C ALA A 69 3.87 1.85 6.69
N ILE A 70 3.83 0.66 6.10
CA ILE A 70 3.83 -0.59 6.86
C ILE A 70 5.15 -0.81 7.58
N THR A 71 6.27 -0.39 6.98
CA THR A 71 7.57 -0.50 7.65
C THR A 71 7.60 0.36 8.91
N ILE A 72 7.07 1.59 8.83
CA ILE A 72 6.97 2.47 9.99
C ILE A 72 6.05 1.87 11.05
N ILE A 73 4.87 1.42 10.65
CA ILE A 73 3.89 0.84 11.56
C ILE A 73 4.42 -0.45 12.20
N GLY A 74 5.08 -1.29 11.41
CA GLY A 74 5.69 -2.51 11.93
C GLY A 74 6.73 -2.24 12.99
N ALA A 75 7.55 -1.20 12.77
CA ALA A 75 8.55 -0.79 13.76
C ALA A 75 7.89 -0.31 15.06
N LEU A 76 6.81 0.48 14.94
CA LEU A 76 6.17 1.07 16.12
C LEU A 76 5.22 0.10 16.82
N LYS A 77 4.44 -0.67 16.08
CA LYS A 77 3.41 -1.55 16.65
C LYS A 77 3.95 -2.94 17.00
N TYR A 78 4.78 -3.50 16.13
CA TYR A 78 5.26 -4.88 16.26
C TYR A 78 6.75 -4.96 16.59
N LYS A 79 7.41 -3.81 16.75
CA LYS A 79 8.85 -3.73 17.08
C LYS A 79 9.74 -4.42 16.03
N GLU A 80 9.27 -4.43 14.79
CA GLU A 80 10.03 -4.96 13.65
C GLU A 80 10.87 -3.84 13.09
N ILE A 81 12.09 -3.68 13.63
CA ILE A 81 12.93 -2.53 13.30
C ILE A 81 13.72 -2.81 12.02
N PRO A 82 13.62 -1.95 10.99
CA PRO A 82 14.38 -2.15 9.76
C PRO A 82 15.86 -1.88 9.98
N ASP A 83 16.69 -2.74 9.38
CA ASP A 83 18.12 -2.52 9.35
C ASP A 83 18.50 -1.63 8.16
N PHE A 84 19.83 -1.42 7.98
CA PHE A 84 20.31 -0.56 6.90
C PHE A 84 19.89 -1.09 5.51
N LEU A 85 19.99 -2.40 5.30
CA LEU A 85 19.66 -3.00 4.01
C LEU A 85 18.17 -2.87 3.71
N ALA A 86 17.31 -2.98 4.72
CA ALA A 86 15.87 -2.76 4.54
C ALA A 86 15.58 -1.33 4.12
N ILE A 87 16.22 -0.36 4.78
CA ILE A 87 16.04 1.06 4.43
C ILE A 87 16.56 1.33 3.01
N LEU A 88 17.72 0.78 2.67
CA LEU A 88 18.27 0.91 1.33
C LEU A 88 17.34 0.30 0.28
N GLY A 89 16.81 -0.89 0.54
CA GLY A 89 15.89 -1.57 -0.37
C GLY A 89 14.62 -0.77 -0.60
N ILE A 90 14.02 -0.23 0.46
CA ILE A 90 12.83 0.62 0.35
C ILE A 90 13.16 1.89 -0.44
N GLY A 91 14.32 2.49 -0.20
CA GLY A 91 14.77 3.65 -0.96
C GLY A 91 14.88 3.36 -2.45
N LEU A 92 15.40 2.18 -2.83
CA LEU A 92 15.49 1.78 -4.24
C LEU A 92 14.10 1.58 -4.85
N ILE A 93 13.15 1.03 -4.11
CA ILE A 93 11.77 0.90 -4.57
C ILE A 93 11.18 2.28 -4.86
N ILE A 94 11.36 3.23 -3.93
CA ILE A 94 10.85 4.59 -4.08
C ILE A 94 11.45 5.26 -5.31
N ILE A 95 12.76 5.12 -5.52
CA ILE A 95 13.43 5.68 -6.69
C ILE A 95 12.86 5.09 -7.97
N GLY A 96 12.66 3.77 -8.01
CA GLY A 96 12.06 3.11 -9.17
C GLY A 96 10.65 3.61 -9.46
N VAL A 97 9.84 3.84 -8.43
CA VAL A 97 8.48 4.37 -8.60
C VAL A 97 8.51 5.82 -9.09
N ILE A 98 9.44 6.63 -8.59
CA ILE A 98 9.59 8.00 -9.07
C ILE A 98 9.89 8.01 -10.57
N LEU A 99 10.77 7.11 -11.03
CA LEU A 99 11.05 6.99 -12.47
C LEU A 99 9.81 6.61 -13.26
N LEU A 100 9.00 5.69 -12.75
CA LEU A 100 7.77 5.29 -13.42
C LEU A 100 6.77 6.43 -13.49
N VAL A 101 6.56 7.14 -12.39
CA VAL A 101 5.52 8.16 -12.31
C VAL A 101 5.87 9.41 -13.09
N PHE A 102 7.12 9.86 -13.01
CA PHE A 102 7.49 11.17 -13.54
C PHE A 102 8.22 11.10 -14.88
N TYR A 103 8.85 9.98 -15.21
CA TYR A 103 9.71 9.90 -16.41
C TYR A 103 9.28 8.85 -17.40
N SER A 104 8.45 7.88 -17.00
CA SER A 104 7.95 6.86 -17.92
C SER A 104 6.83 7.42 -18.78
N LYS A 105 6.68 6.86 -19.98
CA LYS A 105 5.63 7.23 -20.94
C LYS A 105 4.50 6.21 -20.97
N ILE A 106 4.38 5.37 -19.94
CA ILE A 106 3.25 4.47 -19.83
C ILE A 106 1.97 5.29 -19.73
N GLY A 107 1.01 5.01 -20.61
CA GLY A 107 -0.24 5.74 -20.63
C GLY A 107 -1.44 4.81 -20.58
N VAL A 108 -2.62 5.38 -20.31
CA VAL A 108 -3.91 4.68 -20.35
C VAL A 108 -4.39 4.65 -21.80
N ASN A 109 -4.74 3.47 -22.27
CA ASN A 109 -5.32 3.30 -23.61
C ASN A 109 -6.81 3.08 -23.54
#